data_a29cfa9fd74c10e99f648ec55c861d7e
#
_entry.id   a29cfa9fd74c10e99f648ec55c861d7e
#
_cell.length_a   1.000
_cell.length_b   1.000
_cell.length_c   1.000
_cell.angle_alpha   90.00
_cell.angle_beta   90.00
_cell.angle_gamma   90.00
#
_symmetry.space_group_name_H-M   'P 1'
#
loop_
_entity.id
_entity.type
_entity.pdbx_description
1 polymer ?
#
loop_
_entity_poly.entity_id
_entity_poly.type
_entity_poly.pdbx_seq_one_letter_code
_entity_poly.pdbx_strand_id
1 'polypeptide(L)'
;MNRRQFLASVSAAAVLPLPGFAGQTPLKLKAETVSQQILPEGEGTTAMLGFNGSMPGPEIRLKRGARASIEVENGLEEGTAVHWHGIRLENRMDGVPVLTQDLINPGDSKTYSFVPPDAGTYWYHSHYISQEQVARGLMGPLIVEDDAPLDLDHDITVI
;
A
#
# COMPACT_ATOMS: atom_id res chain seq x y z
N MET A 1 -50.23 13.62 -17.92
CA MET A 1 -49.53 13.26 -16.68
C MET A 1 -49.49 14.52 -15.80
N ASN A 2 -50.09 14.51 -14.63
CA ASN A 2 -50.13 15.70 -13.76
C ASN A 2 -48.91 15.66 -12.77
N ARG A 3 -48.63 16.80 -12.12
CA ARG A 3 -47.49 16.93 -11.18
C ARG A 3 -47.46 15.86 -10.08
N ARG A 4 -48.62 15.42 -9.58
CA ARG A 4 -48.70 14.36 -8.57
C ARG A 4 -48.31 13.00 -9.10
N GLN A 5 -48.67 12.68 -10.34
CA GLN A 5 -48.29 11.41 -10.99
C GLN A 5 -46.80 11.37 -11.32
N PHE A 6 -46.21 12.52 -11.67
CA PHE A 6 -44.76 12.64 -11.88
C PHE A 6 -43.97 12.45 -10.58
N LEU A 7 -44.43 13.09 -9.49
CA LEU A 7 -43.77 12.94 -8.18
C LEU A 7 -43.95 11.53 -7.58
N ALA A 8 -45.07 10.86 -7.83
CA ALA A 8 -45.26 9.44 -7.43
C ALA A 8 -44.39 8.45 -8.21
N SER A 9 -44.10 8.75 -9.48
CA SER A 9 -43.20 7.89 -10.27
C SER A 9 -41.71 8.07 -9.93
N VAL A 10 -41.31 9.23 -9.38
CA VAL A 10 -39.93 9.46 -8.92
C VAL A 10 -39.66 8.78 -7.56
N SER A 11 -40.70 8.61 -6.74
CA SER A 11 -40.57 7.94 -5.43
C SER A 11 -40.42 6.40 -5.51
N ALA A 12 -40.67 5.82 -6.71
CA ALA A 12 -40.47 4.39 -6.96
C ALA A 12 -39.15 4.07 -7.68
N ALA A 13 -38.24 5.04 -7.77
CA ALA A 13 -36.83 4.71 -8.10
C ALA A 13 -36.32 3.82 -6.96
N ALA A 14 -36.39 2.50 -7.17
CA ALA A 14 -35.85 1.52 -6.27
C ALA A 14 -34.44 1.97 -5.91
N VAL A 15 -34.16 2.15 -4.63
CA VAL A 15 -32.80 2.17 -4.10
C VAL A 15 -32.26 0.77 -4.37
N LEU A 16 -31.75 0.56 -5.59
CA LEU A 16 -30.92 -0.60 -5.86
C LEU A 16 -29.80 -0.52 -4.84
N PRO A 17 -29.62 -1.53 -4.00
CA PRO A 17 -28.44 -1.55 -3.13
C PRO A 17 -27.27 -1.40 -4.09
N LEU A 18 -26.49 -0.34 -3.89
CA LEU A 18 -25.17 -0.24 -4.51
C LEU A 18 -24.50 -1.58 -4.22
N PRO A 19 -23.86 -2.24 -5.21
CA PRO A 19 -23.15 -3.47 -4.94
C PRO A 19 -22.27 -3.17 -3.71
N GLY A 20 -22.61 -3.85 -2.61
CA GLY A 20 -21.86 -3.69 -1.37
C GLY A 20 -20.42 -3.97 -1.76
N PHE A 21 -19.53 -3.02 -1.49
CA PHE A 21 -18.10 -3.29 -1.56
C PHE A 21 -17.87 -4.44 -0.56
N ALA A 22 -17.86 -5.67 -1.07
CA ALA A 22 -17.38 -6.80 -0.29
C ALA A 22 -15.99 -6.41 0.15
N GLY A 23 -15.82 -6.11 1.44
CA GLY A 23 -14.59 -5.59 1.97
C GLY A 23 -13.48 -6.58 1.64
N GLN A 24 -12.61 -6.24 0.71
CA GLN A 24 -11.40 -7.01 0.49
C GLN A 24 -10.61 -6.93 1.80
N THR A 25 -10.20 -8.08 2.32
CA THR A 25 -9.31 -8.11 3.47
C THR A 25 -8.05 -7.31 3.09
N PRO A 26 -7.66 -6.29 3.87
CA PRO A 26 -6.47 -5.51 3.56
C PRO A 26 -5.24 -6.41 3.49
N LEU A 27 -4.34 -6.14 2.54
CA LEU A 27 -2.97 -6.62 2.63
C LEU A 27 -2.35 -6.02 3.87
N LYS A 28 -1.55 -6.80 4.59
CA LYS A 28 -0.92 -6.32 5.83
C LYS A 28 0.57 -6.14 5.65
N LEU A 29 1.06 -4.97 6.03
CA LEU A 29 2.47 -4.63 6.16
C LEU A 29 2.74 -4.23 7.60
N LYS A 30 3.63 -4.91 8.27
CA LYS A 30 4.12 -4.53 9.59
C LYS A 30 5.54 -4.01 9.47
N ALA A 31 5.74 -2.73 9.78
CA ALA A 31 7.08 -2.15 9.92
C ALA A 31 7.70 -2.60 11.24
N GLU A 32 8.87 -3.19 11.20
CA GLU A 32 9.52 -3.74 12.39
C GLU A 32 11.05 -3.85 12.24
N THR A 33 11.75 -4.06 13.36
CA THR A 33 13.17 -4.40 13.33
C THR A 33 13.33 -5.85 12.90
N VAL A 34 14.21 -6.09 11.94
CA VAL A 34 14.52 -7.41 11.38
C VAL A 34 16.00 -7.70 11.53
N SER A 35 16.37 -8.97 11.51
CA SER A 35 17.78 -9.41 11.55
C SER A 35 18.13 -10.07 10.22
N GLN A 36 19.09 -9.49 9.48
CA GLN A 36 19.43 -9.91 8.13
C GLN A 36 20.89 -10.32 8.03
N GLN A 37 21.18 -11.37 7.27
CA GLN A 37 22.52 -11.78 6.90
C GLN A 37 22.99 -10.93 5.72
N ILE A 38 23.65 -9.79 6.00
CA ILE A 38 24.19 -8.88 4.98
C ILE A 38 25.65 -9.22 4.66
N LEU A 39 26.41 -9.57 5.69
CA LEU A 39 27.82 -9.97 5.56
C LEU A 39 27.92 -11.45 5.17
N PRO A 40 29.09 -11.93 4.74
CA PRO A 40 29.32 -13.35 4.47
C PRO A 40 28.88 -14.26 5.61
N GLU A 41 28.51 -15.49 5.27
CA GLU A 41 28.11 -16.50 6.25
C GLU A 41 29.19 -16.68 7.33
N GLY A 42 28.78 -16.65 8.62
CA GLY A 42 29.66 -16.71 9.77
C GLY A 42 30.01 -15.37 10.41
N GLU A 43 29.76 -14.24 9.74
CA GLU A 43 30.04 -12.89 10.28
C GLU A 43 28.90 -12.33 11.14
N GLY A 44 27.84 -13.11 11.37
CA GLY A 44 26.66 -12.69 12.13
C GLY A 44 25.64 -11.93 11.30
N THR A 45 24.55 -11.53 11.94
CA THR A 45 23.45 -10.80 11.31
C THR A 45 23.46 -9.32 11.68
N THR A 46 22.88 -8.50 10.82
CA THR A 46 22.75 -7.06 10.99
C THR A 46 21.31 -6.69 11.37
N ALA A 47 21.15 -5.86 12.40
CA ALA A 47 19.85 -5.31 12.76
C ALA A 47 19.46 -4.23 11.75
N MET A 48 18.38 -4.47 11.02
CA MET A 48 17.83 -3.62 9.96
C MET A 48 16.39 -3.24 10.29
N LEU A 49 15.78 -2.41 9.48
CA LEU A 49 14.33 -2.22 9.44
C LEU A 49 13.76 -2.98 8.25
N GLY A 50 12.51 -3.43 8.35
CA GLY A 50 11.87 -4.14 7.26
C GLY A 50 10.38 -4.23 7.43
N PHE A 51 9.74 -4.83 6.44
CA PHE A 51 8.31 -5.12 6.50
C PHE A 51 8.09 -6.63 6.56
N ASN A 52 7.20 -7.07 7.46
CA ASN A 52 6.82 -8.48 7.62
C ASN A 52 8.02 -9.42 7.80
N GLY A 53 9.00 -9.01 8.63
CA GLY A 53 10.14 -9.84 8.97
C GLY A 53 11.26 -9.90 7.93
N SER A 54 11.19 -9.14 6.84
CA SER A 54 12.18 -9.18 5.77
C SER A 54 12.65 -7.79 5.31
N MET A 55 13.87 -7.75 4.78
CA MET A 55 14.46 -6.62 4.07
C MET A 55 15.11 -7.14 2.76
N PRO A 56 14.69 -6.69 1.59
CA PRO A 56 13.53 -5.83 1.35
C PRO A 56 12.21 -6.43 1.87
N GLY A 57 11.20 -5.57 2.07
CA GLY A 57 9.85 -6.01 2.39
C GLY A 57 9.23 -6.83 1.25
N PRO A 58 8.08 -7.50 1.49
CA PRO A 58 7.45 -8.37 0.51
C PRO A 58 7.06 -7.63 -0.77
N GLU A 59 7.17 -8.29 -1.91
CA GLU A 59 6.63 -7.79 -3.16
C GLU A 59 5.10 -7.71 -3.07
N ILE A 60 4.56 -6.53 -3.38
CA ILE A 60 3.12 -6.29 -3.49
C ILE A 60 2.73 -6.32 -4.95
N ARG A 61 1.78 -7.17 -5.33
CA ARG A 61 1.19 -7.18 -6.67
C ARG A 61 -0.24 -6.66 -6.61
N LEU A 62 -0.52 -5.63 -7.40
CA LEU A 62 -1.83 -5.00 -7.54
C LEU A 62 -2.28 -5.12 -9.01
N LYS A 63 -3.59 -5.03 -9.25
CA LYS A 63 -4.14 -4.94 -10.61
C LYS A 63 -4.43 -3.49 -10.96
N ARG A 64 -4.08 -3.07 -12.16
CA ARG A 64 -4.44 -1.76 -12.70
C ARG A 64 -5.96 -1.56 -12.64
N GLY A 65 -6.39 -0.40 -12.18
CA GLY A 65 -7.81 -0.05 -12.08
C GLY A 65 -8.60 -0.75 -10.99
N ALA A 66 -8.02 -1.73 -10.29
CA ALA A 66 -8.66 -2.38 -9.15
C ALA A 66 -8.34 -1.64 -7.84
N ARG A 67 -9.30 -1.62 -6.91
CA ARG A 67 -9.07 -1.01 -5.60
C ARG A 67 -8.13 -1.87 -4.77
N ALA A 68 -7.02 -1.28 -4.33
CA ALA A 68 -6.14 -1.84 -3.33
C ALA A 68 -6.55 -1.36 -1.94
N SER A 69 -6.30 -2.20 -0.92
CA SER A 69 -6.41 -1.84 0.49
C SER A 69 -5.23 -2.45 1.22
N ILE A 70 -4.40 -1.61 1.83
CA ILE A 70 -3.16 -2.02 2.50
C ILE A 70 -3.15 -1.41 3.89
N GLU A 71 -3.14 -2.25 4.91
CA GLU A 71 -3.00 -1.85 6.31
C GLU A 71 -1.53 -1.90 6.68
N VAL A 72 -1.00 -0.76 7.11
CA VAL A 72 0.37 -0.63 7.63
C VAL A 72 0.30 -0.53 9.14
N GLU A 73 0.87 -1.49 9.84
CA GLU A 73 1.07 -1.50 11.30
C GLU A 73 2.49 -1.01 11.62
N ASN A 74 2.61 -0.12 12.57
CA ASN A 74 3.90 0.35 13.05
C ASN A 74 4.35 -0.42 14.30
N GLY A 75 5.23 -1.37 14.13
CA GLY A 75 5.91 -2.12 15.20
C GLY A 75 7.28 -1.55 15.61
N LEU A 76 7.64 -0.35 15.13
CA LEU A 76 8.86 0.36 15.51
C LEU A 76 8.65 1.12 16.83
N GLU A 77 9.74 1.58 17.44
CA GLU A 77 9.71 2.46 18.62
C GLU A 77 9.53 3.94 18.26
N GLU A 78 9.58 4.28 16.98
CA GLU A 78 9.42 5.63 16.44
C GLU A 78 8.27 5.70 15.43
N GLY A 79 7.82 6.92 15.11
CA GLY A 79 6.79 7.12 14.08
C GLY A 79 7.28 6.69 12.71
N THR A 80 6.33 6.33 11.83
CA THR A 80 6.60 6.04 10.41
C THR A 80 5.44 6.48 9.53
N ALA A 81 5.62 6.43 8.24
CA ALA A 81 4.57 6.57 7.22
C ALA A 81 5.04 5.86 5.96
N VAL A 82 4.13 5.34 5.15
CA VAL A 82 4.50 4.65 3.91
C VAL A 82 4.02 5.44 2.70
N HIS A 83 4.96 5.75 1.82
CA HIS A 83 4.74 6.38 0.52
C HIS A 83 4.76 5.32 -0.59
N TRP A 84 3.89 5.49 -1.58
CA TRP A 84 3.72 4.62 -2.75
C TRP A 84 4.40 5.27 -3.95
N HIS A 85 5.71 5.13 -4.03
CA HIS A 85 6.55 5.90 -4.92
C HIS A 85 6.25 5.64 -6.40
N GLY A 86 5.96 6.73 -7.11
CA GLY A 86 5.71 6.73 -8.55
C GLY A 86 4.26 6.46 -8.95
N ILE A 87 3.39 6.05 -8.04
CA ILE A 87 1.97 5.83 -8.33
C ILE A 87 1.20 7.16 -8.24
N ARG A 88 0.35 7.46 -9.22
CA ARG A 88 -0.56 8.60 -9.17
C ARG A 88 -1.72 8.27 -8.23
N LEU A 89 -1.76 8.93 -7.08
CA LEU A 89 -2.74 8.67 -6.03
C LEU A 89 -3.56 9.91 -5.68
N GLU A 90 -4.66 9.69 -4.97
CA GLU A 90 -5.28 10.75 -4.19
C GLU A 90 -4.30 11.23 -3.11
N ASN A 91 -4.11 12.55 -2.98
CA ASN A 91 -3.14 13.16 -2.05
C ASN A 91 -3.22 12.59 -0.62
N ARG A 92 -4.43 12.34 -0.10
CA ARG A 92 -4.65 11.76 1.25
C ARG A 92 -4.09 10.34 1.43
N MET A 93 -3.73 9.64 0.34
CA MET A 93 -3.18 8.29 0.35
C MET A 93 -1.69 8.25 0.00
N ASP A 94 -1.08 9.41 -0.22
CA ASP A 94 0.31 9.54 -0.67
C ASP A 94 1.36 9.21 0.40
N GLY A 95 0.97 9.20 1.67
CA GLY A 95 1.83 8.74 2.76
C GLY A 95 2.90 9.73 3.19
N VAL A 96 2.72 11.04 2.91
CA VAL A 96 3.69 12.09 3.27
C VAL A 96 3.28 12.76 4.59
N PRO A 97 4.05 12.57 5.67
CA PRO A 97 3.74 13.17 6.97
C PRO A 97 3.60 14.69 6.90
N VAL A 98 2.70 15.24 7.72
CA VAL A 98 2.38 16.67 7.81
C VAL A 98 1.60 17.21 6.60
N LEU A 99 1.87 16.71 5.38
CA LEU A 99 1.21 17.19 4.17
C LEU A 99 -0.07 16.41 3.86
N THR A 100 -0.03 15.09 3.95
CA THR A 100 -1.14 14.22 3.54
C THR A 100 -1.71 13.41 4.69
N GLN A 101 -0.97 13.28 5.78
CA GLN A 101 -1.36 12.50 6.95
C GLN A 101 -0.52 12.83 8.19
N ASP A 102 -0.99 12.37 9.35
CA ASP A 102 -0.17 12.25 10.55
C ASP A 102 0.73 11.00 10.48
N LEU A 103 1.77 10.96 11.33
CA LEU A 103 2.59 9.76 11.51
C LEU A 103 1.73 8.59 12.02
N ILE A 104 2.08 7.39 11.61
CA ILE A 104 1.65 6.17 12.29
C ILE A 104 2.55 6.01 13.50
N ASN A 105 2.02 6.23 14.71
CA ASN A 105 2.80 6.13 15.94
C ASN A 105 3.11 4.66 16.27
N PRO A 106 4.07 4.40 17.17
CA PRO A 106 4.33 3.05 17.65
C PRO A 106 3.07 2.33 18.14
N GLY A 107 2.79 1.13 17.61
CA GLY A 107 1.63 0.32 17.93
C GLY A 107 0.34 0.69 17.18
N ASP A 108 0.32 1.81 16.45
CA ASP A 108 -0.82 2.22 15.64
C ASP A 108 -0.78 1.56 14.26
N SER A 109 -1.91 1.65 13.55
CA SER A 109 -2.01 1.24 12.14
C SER A 109 -2.72 2.29 11.30
N LYS A 110 -2.48 2.25 9.98
CA LYS A 110 -3.18 3.06 8.99
C LYS A 110 -3.50 2.23 7.76
N THR A 111 -4.75 2.33 7.29
CA THR A 111 -5.16 1.71 6.03
C THR A 111 -5.06 2.72 4.89
N TYR A 112 -4.33 2.36 3.85
CA TYR A 112 -4.26 3.05 2.56
C TYR A 112 -5.19 2.34 1.58
N SER A 113 -6.09 3.10 0.94
CA SER A 113 -7.02 2.54 -0.03
C SER A 113 -7.06 3.42 -1.28
N PHE A 114 -6.57 2.88 -2.39
CA PHE A 114 -6.44 3.61 -3.65
C PHE A 114 -6.67 2.69 -4.86
N VAL A 115 -6.78 3.29 -6.03
CA VAL A 115 -6.88 2.58 -7.32
C VAL A 115 -5.68 2.99 -8.15
N PRO A 116 -4.69 2.09 -8.39
CA PRO A 116 -3.55 2.41 -9.23
C PRO A 116 -4.02 2.55 -10.69
N PRO A 117 -3.81 3.72 -11.34
CA PRO A 117 -4.31 3.94 -12.69
C PRO A 117 -3.39 3.41 -13.78
N ASP A 118 -2.12 3.21 -13.48
CA ASP A 118 -1.09 2.85 -14.44
C ASP A 118 -0.42 1.53 -14.03
N ALA A 119 -0.22 0.64 -15.01
CA ALA A 119 0.60 -0.55 -14.84
C ALA A 119 2.10 -0.17 -14.83
N GLY A 120 2.91 -0.93 -14.11
CA GLY A 120 4.35 -0.67 -14.03
C GLY A 120 5.01 -1.26 -12.80
N THR A 121 6.31 -1.01 -12.71
CA THR A 121 7.14 -1.39 -11.57
C THR A 121 7.40 -0.16 -10.71
N TYR A 122 7.01 -0.24 -9.48
CA TYR A 122 7.05 0.80 -8.46
C TYR A 122 7.71 0.25 -7.20
N TRP A 123 7.77 1.06 -6.17
CA TRP A 123 8.20 0.63 -4.84
C TRP A 123 7.44 1.37 -3.75
N TYR A 124 7.44 0.83 -2.55
CA TYR A 124 6.92 1.48 -1.36
C TYR A 124 8.03 1.63 -0.33
N HIS A 125 7.99 2.70 0.44
CA HIS A 125 9.03 2.97 1.43
C HIS A 125 8.56 3.93 2.52
N SER A 126 9.31 3.98 3.62
CA SER A 126 9.06 4.99 4.64
C SER A 126 9.28 6.41 4.10
N HIS A 127 8.38 7.32 4.47
CA HIS A 127 8.50 8.75 4.21
C HIS A 127 8.68 9.58 5.49
N TYR A 128 9.20 8.96 6.55
CA TYR A 128 9.61 9.65 7.78
C TYR A 128 11.08 9.39 8.06
N ILE A 129 11.87 10.47 8.20
CA ILE A 129 13.35 10.41 8.30
C ILE A 129 13.90 9.42 7.25
N SER A 130 13.51 9.60 5.98
CA SER A 130 13.75 8.62 4.92
C SER A 130 15.23 8.28 4.74
N GLN A 131 16.14 9.24 4.96
CA GLN A 131 17.59 9.01 4.95
C GLN A 131 18.06 8.01 6.00
N GLU A 132 17.25 7.71 7.01
CA GLU A 132 17.53 6.69 8.02
C GLU A 132 16.65 5.44 7.78
N GLN A 133 15.32 5.60 7.82
CA GLN A 133 14.41 4.45 7.77
C GLN A 133 14.53 3.66 6.45
N VAL A 134 14.67 4.35 5.30
CA VAL A 134 14.89 3.69 4.00
C VAL A 134 16.30 3.10 3.94
N ALA A 135 17.33 3.85 4.35
CA ALA A 135 18.71 3.34 4.35
C ALA A 135 18.89 2.11 5.23
N ARG A 136 18.06 1.95 6.27
CA ARG A 136 18.04 0.77 7.13
C ARG A 136 17.14 -0.35 6.59
N GLY A 137 16.49 -0.16 5.43
CA GLY A 137 15.78 -1.23 4.71
C GLY A 137 14.24 -1.14 4.71
N LEU A 138 13.63 -0.08 5.24
CA LEU A 138 12.17 0.03 5.30
C LEU A 138 11.58 0.40 3.93
N MET A 139 11.66 -0.53 3.00
CA MET A 139 11.22 -0.43 1.62
C MET A 139 10.88 -1.81 1.04
N GLY A 140 10.13 -1.84 -0.06
CA GLY A 140 9.82 -3.06 -0.80
C GLY A 140 9.27 -2.78 -2.20
N PRO A 141 9.29 -3.77 -3.10
CA PRO A 141 8.82 -3.62 -4.46
C PRO A 141 7.30 -3.67 -4.56
N LEU A 142 6.75 -2.91 -5.52
CA LEU A 142 5.33 -2.87 -5.82
C LEU A 142 5.12 -2.97 -7.33
N ILE A 143 4.40 -3.98 -7.77
CA ILE A 143 4.07 -4.21 -9.17
C ILE A 143 2.59 -3.94 -9.38
N VAL A 144 2.27 -3.13 -10.37
CA VAL A 144 0.90 -2.96 -10.86
C VAL A 144 0.77 -3.69 -12.19
N GLU A 145 0.04 -4.80 -12.16
CA GLU A 145 -0.15 -5.67 -13.33
C GLU A 145 -1.14 -5.04 -14.30
N ASP A 146 -0.88 -5.20 -15.60
CA ASP A 146 -1.81 -4.86 -16.68
C ASP A 146 -2.87 -5.98 -16.87
N ASP A 147 -3.94 -5.66 -17.58
CA ASP A 147 -4.98 -6.63 -17.94
C ASP A 147 -4.47 -7.73 -18.89
N ALA A 148 -3.43 -7.42 -19.67
CA ALA A 148 -2.75 -8.36 -20.54
C ALA A 148 -1.30 -8.54 -20.05
N PRO A 149 -1.00 -9.58 -19.25
CA PRO A 149 0.35 -9.84 -18.81
C PRO A 149 1.25 -10.14 -20.02
N LEU A 150 2.52 -9.74 -19.89
CA LEU A 150 3.53 -10.11 -20.88
C LEU A 150 3.78 -11.64 -20.81
N ASP A 151 3.94 -12.24 -21.97
CA ASP A 151 4.34 -13.66 -22.08
C ASP A 151 5.87 -13.73 -21.96
N LEU A 152 6.34 -13.93 -20.72
CA LEU A 152 7.75 -13.95 -20.36
C LEU A 152 8.11 -15.29 -19.70
N ASP A 153 9.30 -15.82 -19.99
CA ASP A 153 9.81 -17.03 -19.33
C ASP A 153 10.15 -16.77 -17.85
N HIS A 154 10.57 -15.55 -17.53
CA HIS A 154 10.94 -15.12 -16.17
C HIS A 154 10.51 -13.69 -15.90
N ASP A 155 10.00 -13.44 -14.70
CA ASP A 155 9.71 -12.12 -14.14
C ASP A 155 10.50 -11.99 -12.82
N ILE A 156 11.57 -11.19 -12.83
CA ILE A 156 12.48 -11.05 -11.69
C ILE A 156 12.50 -9.58 -11.26
N THR A 157 12.13 -9.35 -10.01
CA THR A 157 12.20 -8.02 -9.40
C THR A 157 13.54 -7.84 -8.70
N VAL A 158 14.22 -6.73 -9.01
CA VAL A 158 15.46 -6.30 -8.34
C VAL A 158 15.20 -4.95 -7.68
N ILE A 159 15.57 -4.80 -6.39
CA ILE A 159 15.42 -3.57 -5.62
C ILE A 159 16.71 -3.27 -4.84
#